data_d144ec0c9b5237658eae7ad83ec6c43a
#
_entry.id   d144ec0c9b5237658eae7ad83ec6c43a
#
_cell.length_a   1.000
_cell.length_b   1.000
_cell.length_c   1.000
_cell.angle_alpha   90.00
_cell.angle_beta   90.00
_cell.angle_gamma   90.00
#
_symmetry.space_group_name_H-M   'P 1'
#
loop_
_entity.id
_entity.type
_entity.pdbx_description
1 polymer ?
#
loop_
_entity_poly.entity_id
_entity_poly.type
_entity_poly.pdbx_seq_one_letter_code
_entity_poly.pdbx_strand_id
1 'polypeptide(L)'
;VGRGLGKALGCDPDVVDTACLAHDLGHPPFGHTGEQALDAAAAAIGGFEGNAQTLRLLTRLEAKTERPGGGSAGLNLTRASLDAATKYPWPRGGREGSKFGVYAADAEVFGWLRTGAPGGRPCLEAQVMDWMLRRLDPDFARLT
;
A
#
# COMPACT_ATOMS: atom_id res chain seq x y z
N VAL A 1 10.92 -12.86 7.94
CA VAL A 1 11.64 -13.08 6.68
C VAL A 1 11.98 -11.74 6.04
N GLY A 2 11.01 -10.82 5.81
CA GLY A 2 11.21 -9.52 5.16
C GLY A 2 12.30 -8.68 5.80
N ARG A 3 12.30 -8.57 7.13
CA ARG A 3 13.34 -7.88 7.92
C ARG A 3 14.76 -8.41 7.63
N GLY A 4 14.92 -9.73 7.56
CA GLY A 4 16.20 -10.36 7.25
C GLY A 4 16.67 -10.09 5.83
N LEU A 5 15.77 -10.13 4.87
CA LEU A 5 16.06 -9.79 3.47
C LEU A 5 16.40 -8.32 3.30
N GLY A 6 15.63 -7.41 3.91
CA GLY A 6 15.91 -5.99 3.89
C GLY A 6 17.32 -5.68 4.37
N LYS A 7 17.72 -6.26 5.51
CA LYS A 7 19.09 -6.12 6.05
C LYS A 7 20.15 -6.65 5.08
N ALA A 8 19.92 -7.82 4.47
CA ALA A 8 20.88 -8.43 3.55
C ALA A 8 21.05 -7.63 2.25
N LEU A 9 20.01 -6.91 1.83
CA LEU A 9 20.00 -6.08 0.61
C LEU A 9 20.39 -4.61 0.87
N GLY A 10 20.73 -4.24 2.11
CA GLY A 10 21.12 -2.88 2.45
C GLY A 10 19.96 -1.89 2.59
N CYS A 11 18.71 -2.39 2.70
CA CYS A 11 17.54 -1.59 3.03
C CYS A 11 17.40 -1.41 4.54
N ASP A 12 16.59 -0.44 4.95
CA ASP A 12 16.16 -0.35 6.35
C ASP A 12 15.28 -1.57 6.70
N PRO A 13 15.72 -2.46 7.60
CA PRO A 13 15.00 -3.69 7.91
C PRO A 13 13.65 -3.44 8.60
N ASP A 14 13.50 -2.33 9.35
CA ASP A 14 12.25 -1.99 10.02
C ASP A 14 11.21 -1.45 9.03
N VAL A 15 11.65 -0.73 8.02
CA VAL A 15 10.79 -0.25 6.94
C VAL A 15 10.29 -1.42 6.09
N VAL A 16 11.17 -2.37 5.71
CA VAL A 16 10.76 -3.58 4.97
C VAL A 16 9.80 -4.43 5.80
N ASP A 17 10.08 -4.61 7.09
CA ASP A 17 9.22 -5.38 8.00
C ASP A 17 7.81 -4.76 8.09
N THR A 18 7.74 -3.45 8.26
CA THR A 18 6.48 -2.70 8.27
C THR A 18 5.69 -2.88 6.97
N ALA A 19 6.36 -2.78 5.81
CA ALA A 19 5.73 -3.01 4.51
C ALA A 19 5.18 -4.43 4.39
N CYS A 20 5.94 -5.44 4.82
CA CYS A 20 5.52 -6.84 4.83
C CYS A 20 4.32 -7.10 5.74
N LEU A 21 4.22 -6.43 6.89
CA LEU A 21 3.08 -6.56 7.79
C LEU A 21 1.83 -5.85 7.24
N ALA A 22 2.02 -4.78 6.49
CA ALA A 22 0.93 -3.94 5.99
C ALA A 22 0.36 -4.38 4.63
N HIS A 23 1.05 -5.23 3.87
CA HIS A 23 0.79 -5.46 2.44
C HIS A 23 -0.65 -5.87 2.08
N ASP A 24 -1.33 -6.59 2.97
CA ASP A 24 -2.68 -7.12 2.73
C ASP A 24 -3.77 -6.50 3.61
N LEU A 25 -3.47 -5.48 4.41
CA LEU A 25 -4.44 -4.89 5.34
C LEU A 25 -5.72 -4.37 4.65
N GLY A 26 -5.60 -3.91 3.42
CA GLY A 26 -6.72 -3.38 2.64
C GLY A 26 -7.48 -4.43 1.83
N HIS A 27 -7.01 -5.68 1.78
CA HIS A 27 -7.71 -6.72 1.02
C HIS A 27 -8.98 -7.16 1.73
N PRO A 28 -10.10 -7.33 1.00
CA PRO A 28 -11.37 -7.73 1.59
C PRO A 28 -11.41 -9.25 1.81
N PRO A 29 -12.40 -9.74 2.58
CA PRO A 29 -12.73 -11.15 2.63
C PRO A 29 -12.98 -11.72 1.22
N PHE A 30 -12.67 -13.00 1.04
CA PHE A 30 -12.77 -13.74 -0.23
C PHE A 30 -11.76 -13.31 -1.32
N GLY A 31 -10.66 -12.66 -0.93
CA GLY A 31 -9.56 -12.31 -1.83
C GLY A 31 -10.01 -11.51 -3.05
N HIS A 32 -9.50 -11.86 -4.23
CA HIS A 32 -9.80 -11.14 -5.48
C HIS A 32 -11.28 -11.19 -5.91
N THR A 33 -12.01 -12.25 -5.57
CA THR A 33 -13.46 -12.31 -5.85
C THR A 33 -14.21 -11.25 -5.02
N GLY A 34 -13.85 -11.10 -3.76
CA GLY A 34 -14.40 -10.06 -2.89
C GLY A 34 -14.00 -8.66 -3.37
N GLU A 35 -12.77 -8.49 -3.81
CA GLU A 35 -12.28 -7.23 -4.38
C GLU A 35 -13.05 -6.81 -5.63
N GLN A 36 -13.27 -7.73 -6.58
CA GLN A 36 -14.07 -7.49 -7.78
C GLN A 36 -15.52 -7.13 -7.45
N ALA A 37 -16.15 -7.85 -6.50
CA ALA A 37 -17.51 -7.55 -6.08
C ALA A 37 -17.62 -6.16 -5.44
N LEU A 38 -16.65 -5.78 -4.61
CA LEU A 38 -16.59 -4.45 -4.00
C LEU A 38 -16.31 -3.35 -5.02
N ASP A 39 -15.40 -3.59 -5.98
CA ASP A 39 -15.11 -2.62 -7.05
C ASP A 39 -16.36 -2.34 -7.89
N ALA A 40 -17.11 -3.38 -8.26
CA ALA A 40 -18.37 -3.25 -8.98
C ALA A 40 -19.44 -2.50 -8.15
N ALA A 41 -19.59 -2.84 -6.88
CA ALA A 41 -20.56 -2.19 -5.98
C ALA A 41 -20.20 -0.72 -5.71
N ALA A 42 -18.93 -0.39 -5.64
CA ALA A 42 -18.42 0.95 -5.36
C ALA A 42 -18.16 1.78 -6.63
N ALA A 43 -18.51 1.30 -7.82
CA ALA A 43 -18.17 1.95 -9.10
C ALA A 43 -18.60 3.43 -9.16
N ALA A 44 -19.77 3.77 -8.60
CA ALA A 44 -20.30 5.15 -8.58
C ALA A 44 -19.47 6.12 -7.70
N ILE A 45 -18.64 5.60 -6.79
CA ILE A 45 -17.83 6.39 -5.84
C ILE A 45 -16.32 6.24 -6.06
N GLY A 46 -15.90 5.71 -7.22
CA GLY A 46 -14.49 5.54 -7.59
C GLY A 46 -13.96 4.13 -7.48
N GLY A 47 -14.81 3.15 -7.16
CA GLY A 47 -14.48 1.74 -7.08
C GLY A 47 -13.71 1.33 -5.82
N PHE A 48 -13.24 0.09 -5.82
CA PHE A 48 -12.45 -0.48 -4.74
C PHE A 48 -11.16 -1.11 -5.28
N GLU A 49 -10.09 -1.01 -4.51
CA GLU A 49 -8.80 -1.68 -4.76
C GLU A 49 -8.06 -1.87 -3.43
N GLY A 50 -7.65 -3.11 -3.12
CA GLY A 50 -7.09 -3.48 -1.83
C GLY A 50 -5.79 -2.73 -1.48
N ASN A 51 -4.92 -2.47 -2.45
CA ASN A 51 -3.68 -1.74 -2.18
C ASN A 51 -3.94 -0.26 -1.87
N ALA A 52 -4.88 0.38 -2.58
CA ALA A 52 -5.30 1.75 -2.27
C ALA A 52 -6.01 1.81 -0.90
N GLN A 53 -6.79 0.78 -0.58
CA GLN A 53 -7.41 0.65 0.74
C GLN A 53 -6.39 0.47 1.85
N THR A 54 -5.28 -0.24 1.61
CA THR A 54 -4.17 -0.35 2.56
C THR A 54 -3.64 1.04 2.93
N LEU A 55 -3.31 1.89 1.96
CA LEU A 55 -2.84 3.25 2.24
C LEU A 55 -3.88 4.05 3.04
N ARG A 56 -5.16 3.96 2.67
CA ARG A 56 -6.24 4.66 3.37
C ARG A 56 -6.40 4.18 4.81
N LEU A 57 -6.29 2.89 5.08
CA LEU A 57 -6.29 2.35 6.45
C LEU A 57 -5.15 2.91 7.26
N LEU A 58 -3.92 2.85 6.75
CA LEU A 58 -2.71 3.28 7.45
C LEU A 58 -2.70 4.78 7.77
N THR A 59 -3.28 5.61 6.88
CA THR A 59 -3.19 7.08 6.98
C THR A 59 -4.43 7.75 7.55
N ARG A 60 -5.57 7.04 7.61
CA ARG A 60 -6.85 7.68 7.89
C ARG A 60 -7.81 6.85 8.74
N LEU A 61 -8.12 5.61 8.33
CA LEU A 61 -9.21 4.83 8.92
C LEU A 61 -8.83 4.18 10.26
N GLU A 62 -7.60 3.71 10.41
CA GLU A 62 -7.07 3.26 11.69
C GLU A 62 -6.71 4.46 12.57
N ALA A 63 -7.73 5.09 13.14
CA ALA A 63 -7.62 6.34 13.88
C ALA A 63 -6.97 6.19 15.26
N LYS A 64 -5.70 5.76 15.29
CA LYS A 64 -4.91 5.59 16.53
C LYS A 64 -4.26 6.88 16.99
N THR A 65 -4.05 7.85 16.10
CA THR A 65 -3.40 9.12 16.39
C THR A 65 -4.20 10.27 15.79
N GLU A 66 -4.34 11.34 16.55
CA GLU A 66 -4.97 12.58 16.10
C GLU A 66 -3.93 13.59 15.63
N ARG A 67 -4.23 14.32 14.56
CA ARG A 67 -3.38 15.40 14.06
C ARG A 67 -3.48 16.65 14.94
N PRO A 68 -2.41 17.44 15.08
CA PRO A 68 -2.55 18.81 15.60
C PRO A 68 -3.58 19.58 14.77
N GLY A 69 -4.63 20.08 15.41
CA GLY A 69 -5.74 20.73 14.71
C GLY A 69 -6.93 19.85 14.34
N GLY A 70 -6.92 18.58 14.75
CA GLY A 70 -8.02 17.64 14.60
C GLY A 70 -7.91 16.74 13.38
N GLY A 71 -8.65 15.63 13.43
CA GLY A 71 -8.69 14.60 12.38
C GLY A 71 -7.65 13.51 12.56
N SER A 72 -7.92 12.37 11.94
CA SER A 72 -7.08 11.17 12.04
C SER A 72 -5.74 11.31 11.33
N ALA A 73 -4.66 10.90 11.99
CA ALA A 73 -3.35 10.64 11.39
C ALA A 73 -3.14 9.15 11.07
N GLY A 74 -4.18 8.35 11.17
CA GLY A 74 -4.09 6.90 11.02
C GLY A 74 -3.22 6.27 12.11
N LEU A 75 -2.31 5.39 11.70
CA LEU A 75 -1.28 4.80 12.58
C LEU A 75 -0.10 5.73 12.84
N ASN A 76 -0.06 6.90 12.22
CA ASN A 76 1.05 7.86 12.30
C ASN A 76 2.42 7.25 11.98
N LEU A 77 2.47 6.42 10.95
CA LEU A 77 3.70 5.80 10.47
C LEU A 77 4.62 6.83 9.83
N THR A 78 5.91 6.52 9.80
CA THR A 78 6.88 7.36 9.07
C THR A 78 6.58 7.40 7.58
N ARG A 79 7.00 8.46 6.90
CA ARG A 79 6.87 8.57 5.44
C ARG A 79 7.52 7.42 4.70
N ALA A 80 8.69 6.97 5.15
CA ALA A 80 9.38 5.81 4.57
C ALA A 80 8.55 4.53 4.68
N SER A 81 7.95 4.27 5.85
CA SER A 81 7.11 3.10 6.06
C SER A 81 5.83 3.14 5.21
N LEU A 82 5.20 4.30 5.07
CA LEU A 82 4.02 4.48 4.22
C LEU A 82 4.35 4.29 2.74
N ASP A 83 5.49 4.82 2.29
CA ASP A 83 5.95 4.64 0.91
C ASP A 83 6.27 3.17 0.60
N ALA A 84 6.95 2.50 1.52
CA ALA A 84 7.27 1.08 1.40
C ALA A 84 6.02 0.18 1.38
N ALA A 85 4.97 0.53 2.11
CA ALA A 85 3.68 -0.16 2.09
C ALA A 85 2.86 0.11 0.82
N THR A 86 3.23 1.13 0.02
CA THR A 86 2.51 1.51 -1.20
C THR A 86 3.08 0.79 -2.42
N LYS A 87 2.65 -0.45 -2.64
CA LYS A 87 3.12 -1.33 -3.72
C LYS A 87 2.91 -0.75 -5.12
N TYR A 88 1.78 -0.05 -5.36
CA TYR A 88 1.42 0.57 -6.63
C TYR A 88 1.33 2.09 -6.47
N PRO A 89 2.45 2.83 -6.57
CA PRO A 89 2.49 4.26 -6.27
C PRO A 89 1.95 5.11 -7.44
N TRP A 90 0.71 4.84 -7.85
CA TRP A 90 -0.05 5.60 -8.85
C TRP A 90 -1.56 5.49 -8.59
N PRO A 91 -2.33 6.49 -9.05
CA PRO A 91 -3.78 6.47 -8.99
C PRO A 91 -4.39 5.54 -10.05
N ARG A 92 -5.70 5.29 -9.96
CA ARG A 92 -6.46 4.56 -10.99
C ARG A 92 -6.20 5.16 -12.37
N GLY A 93 -5.88 4.33 -13.36
CA GLY A 93 -5.52 4.76 -14.71
C GLY A 93 -4.12 5.36 -14.87
N GLY A 94 -3.32 5.42 -13.81
CA GLY A 94 -1.95 5.94 -13.86
C GLY A 94 -0.95 5.03 -14.59
N ARG A 95 -1.29 3.76 -14.78
CA ARG A 95 -0.56 2.78 -15.58
C ARG A 95 -1.51 1.77 -16.21
N GLU A 96 -1.02 0.99 -17.17
CA GLU A 96 -1.74 -0.16 -17.71
C GLU A 96 -2.04 -1.18 -16.60
N GLY A 97 -3.25 -1.75 -16.63
CA GLY A 97 -3.74 -2.70 -15.63
C GLY A 97 -4.74 -2.08 -14.65
N SER A 98 -5.35 -2.95 -13.85
CA SER A 98 -6.41 -2.55 -12.90
C SER A 98 -5.88 -2.11 -11.54
N LYS A 99 -4.63 -2.48 -11.19
CA LYS A 99 -4.05 -2.23 -9.86
C LYS A 99 -3.59 -0.77 -9.70
N PHE A 100 -3.91 -0.18 -8.56
CA PHE A 100 -3.47 1.15 -8.16
C PHE A 100 -3.34 1.23 -6.62
N GLY A 101 -2.57 2.17 -6.10
CA GLY A 101 -2.27 2.25 -4.66
C GLY A 101 -2.78 3.52 -3.99
N VAL A 102 -3.54 4.36 -4.70
CA VAL A 102 -4.08 5.59 -4.10
C VAL A 102 -5.43 5.96 -4.71
N TYR A 103 -6.40 6.24 -3.84
CA TYR A 103 -7.66 6.85 -4.27
C TYR A 103 -7.49 8.37 -4.47
N ALA A 104 -8.31 8.97 -5.33
CA ALA A 104 -8.28 10.40 -5.59
C ALA A 104 -8.44 11.24 -4.30
N ALA A 105 -9.27 10.79 -3.37
CA ALA A 105 -9.49 11.46 -2.09
C ALA A 105 -8.27 11.42 -1.13
N ASP A 106 -7.28 10.59 -1.40
CA ASP A 106 -6.07 10.45 -0.59
C ASP A 106 -4.82 11.02 -1.32
N ALA A 107 -5.04 11.75 -2.43
CA ALA A 107 -3.96 12.30 -3.26
C ALA A 107 -3.03 13.27 -2.51
N GLU A 108 -3.54 14.04 -1.56
CA GLU A 108 -2.76 14.97 -0.76
C GLU A 108 -1.71 14.24 0.10
N VAL A 109 -2.14 13.26 0.89
CA VAL A 109 -1.23 12.46 1.72
C VAL A 109 -0.27 11.65 0.86
N PHE A 110 -0.74 11.15 -0.28
CA PHE A 110 0.12 10.47 -1.25
C PHE A 110 1.19 11.39 -1.83
N GLY A 111 0.85 12.61 -2.22
CA GLY A 111 1.81 13.61 -2.68
C GLY A 111 2.89 13.90 -1.64
N TRP A 112 2.48 14.05 -0.36
CA TRP A 112 3.42 14.25 0.74
C TRP A 112 4.37 13.05 0.92
N LEU A 113 3.86 11.84 0.96
CA LEU A 113 4.70 10.66 1.18
C LEU A 113 5.68 10.40 0.03
N ARG A 114 5.33 10.80 -1.19
CA ARG A 114 6.16 10.67 -2.40
C ARG A 114 7.11 11.84 -2.65
N THR A 115 7.16 12.84 -1.77
CA THR A 115 8.08 13.98 -1.93
C THR A 115 9.54 13.53 -1.98
N GLY A 116 10.21 13.79 -3.12
CA GLY A 116 11.60 13.37 -3.38
C GLY A 116 11.77 11.91 -3.81
N ALA A 117 10.70 11.12 -3.89
CA ALA A 117 10.77 9.75 -4.40
C ALA A 117 10.74 9.73 -5.95
N PRO A 118 11.34 8.70 -6.60
CA PRO A 118 11.24 8.54 -8.06
C PRO A 118 9.79 8.45 -8.51
N GLY A 119 9.41 9.25 -9.50
CA GLY A 119 8.04 9.27 -10.04
C GLY A 119 7.59 7.90 -10.56
N GLY A 120 6.41 7.45 -10.13
CA GLY A 120 5.76 6.24 -10.64
C GLY A 120 6.51 4.92 -10.43
N ARG A 121 7.49 4.86 -9.54
CA ARG A 121 8.19 3.61 -9.17
C ARG A 121 8.05 3.34 -7.69
N PRO A 122 7.85 2.08 -7.26
CA PRO A 122 7.95 1.70 -5.86
C PRO A 122 9.34 2.03 -5.31
N CYS A 123 9.45 2.36 -4.01
CA CYS A 123 10.75 2.45 -3.35
C CYS A 123 11.42 1.07 -3.27
N LEU A 124 12.70 1.02 -2.92
CA LEU A 124 13.46 -0.25 -2.88
C LEU A 124 12.84 -1.22 -1.87
N GLU A 125 12.43 -0.74 -0.71
CA GLU A 125 11.80 -1.52 0.36
C GLU A 125 10.48 -2.16 -0.09
N ALA A 126 9.66 -1.43 -0.84
CA ALA A 126 8.43 -1.96 -1.45
C ALA A 126 8.74 -3.03 -2.51
N GLN A 127 9.81 -2.86 -3.29
CA GLN A 127 10.25 -3.86 -4.28
C GLN A 127 10.74 -5.14 -3.59
N VAL A 128 11.50 -5.01 -2.49
CA VAL A 128 11.96 -6.16 -1.69
C VAL A 128 10.78 -6.93 -1.10
N MET A 129 9.81 -6.22 -0.55
CA MET A 129 8.56 -6.81 -0.04
C MET A 129 7.82 -7.57 -1.14
N ASP A 130 7.57 -6.96 -2.30
CA ASP A 130 6.86 -7.59 -3.42
C ASP A 130 7.61 -8.81 -3.97
N TRP A 131 8.93 -8.71 -4.11
CA TRP A 131 9.76 -9.83 -4.54
C TRP A 131 9.70 -11.01 -3.56
N MET A 132 9.75 -10.73 -2.26
CA MET A 132 9.65 -11.73 -1.20
C MET A 132 8.29 -12.46 -1.26
N LEU A 133 7.19 -11.73 -1.34
CA LEU A 133 5.85 -12.29 -1.38
C LEU A 133 5.68 -13.25 -2.56
N ARG A 134 6.13 -12.85 -3.75
CA ARG A 134 6.06 -13.70 -4.96
C ARG A 134 6.88 -14.99 -4.87
N ARG A 135 7.89 -15.04 -4.00
CA ARG A 135 8.77 -16.20 -3.85
C ARG A 135 8.38 -17.13 -2.72
N LEU A 136 7.82 -16.58 -1.65
CA LEU A 136 7.43 -17.35 -0.46
C LEU A 136 6.02 -17.94 -0.57
N ASP A 137 5.16 -17.31 -1.35
CA ASP A 137 3.82 -17.80 -1.63
C ASP A 137 3.64 -18.01 -3.14
N PRO A 138 3.84 -19.26 -3.62
CA PRO A 138 3.64 -19.58 -5.04
C PRO A 138 2.18 -19.40 -5.49
N ASP A 139 1.21 -19.44 -4.60
CA ASP A 139 -0.19 -19.16 -4.92
C ASP A 139 -0.45 -17.66 -5.05
N PHE A 140 0.28 -16.83 -4.32
CA PHE A 140 0.25 -15.38 -4.50
C PHE A 140 0.62 -14.95 -5.92
N ALA A 141 1.60 -15.60 -6.54
CA ALA A 141 1.99 -15.32 -7.92
C ALA A 141 0.92 -15.68 -8.98
N ARG A 142 -0.05 -16.52 -8.62
CA ARG A 142 -1.20 -16.89 -9.48
C ARG A 142 -2.38 -15.94 -9.31
N LEU A 143 -2.38 -15.13 -8.25
CA LEU A 143 -3.48 -14.26 -7.86
C LEU A 143 -3.23 -12.78 -8.26
N THR A 144 -2.06 -12.46 -8.78
CA THR A 144 -1.65 -11.11 -9.24
C THR A 144 -1.49 -11.06 -10.75
#